data_823f4df92ddcb443bb146c743975aff9
#
_entry.id   823f4df92ddcb443bb146c743975aff9
#
_cell.length_a   1.000
_cell.length_b   1.000
_cell.length_c   1.000
_cell.angle_alpha   90.00
_cell.angle_beta   90.00
_cell.angle_gamma   90.00
#
_symmetry.space_group_name_H-M   'P 1'
#
loop_
_entity.id
_entity.type
_entity.pdbx_description
1 polymer ?
#
loop_
_entity_poly.entity_id
_entity_poly.type
_entity_poly.pdbx_seq_one_letter_code
_entity_poly.pdbx_strand_id
1 'polypeptide(L)'
;MIKFNNVNKWYGSFQVLKDCTSSVKKGEVVVICGPSGSGKSTLIKCVNGLEPFQEGEISVDGVSVGAKETNLPKLRSQIGMVFQNFELFPHKTAMENICLAQIKVLGRTEDEANTRAQELLDRVGLGEYGNKYPSQLSGGQQQRVAIARGLAMDPIAMLFDEPTSALDPEMINEVLDVMAELATSG
;
A
#
# COMPACT_ATOMS: atom_id res chain seq x y z
N MET A 1 -1.71 16.62 3.59
CA MET A 1 -2.24 15.30 3.71
C MET A 1 -1.34 14.38 4.54
N ILE A 2 -0.13 13.97 4.12
CA ILE A 2 0.85 13.30 5.01
C ILE A 2 1.90 14.32 5.42
N LYS A 3 2.24 14.37 6.71
CA LYS A 3 3.30 15.24 7.24
C LYS A 3 4.22 14.44 8.13
N PHE A 4 5.51 14.71 7.99
CA PHE A 4 6.59 14.21 8.84
C PHE A 4 7.24 15.42 9.52
N ASN A 5 7.42 15.37 10.82
CA ASN A 5 8.05 16.43 11.60
C ASN A 5 9.10 15.83 12.53
N ASN A 6 10.37 16.02 12.20
CA ASN A 6 11.54 15.54 12.95
C ASN A 6 11.44 14.08 13.38
N VAL A 7 11.03 13.20 12.46
CA VAL A 7 10.82 11.78 12.75
C VAL A 7 12.14 11.06 12.94
N ASN A 8 12.28 10.39 14.09
CA ASN A 8 13.46 9.61 14.44
C ASN A 8 13.03 8.18 14.79
N LYS A 9 13.77 7.20 14.27
CA LYS A 9 13.50 5.78 14.47
C LYS A 9 14.79 5.01 14.74
N TRP A 10 14.76 4.18 15.79
CA TRP A 10 15.85 3.28 16.14
C TRP A 10 15.38 1.82 16.18
N TYR A 11 16.29 0.92 15.81
CA TYR A 11 16.23 -0.49 16.13
C TYR A 11 17.35 -0.81 17.13
N GLY A 12 17.00 -0.96 18.41
CA GLY A 12 17.98 -1.01 19.50
C GLY A 12 18.81 0.28 19.54
N SER A 13 20.12 0.19 19.38
CA SER A 13 21.05 1.34 19.33
C SER A 13 21.26 1.91 17.93
N PHE A 14 20.76 1.26 16.89
CA PHE A 14 20.97 1.69 15.50
C PHE A 14 19.87 2.64 15.05
N GLN A 15 20.23 3.88 14.72
CA GLN A 15 19.30 4.88 14.20
C GLN A 15 19.12 4.72 12.70
N VAL A 16 17.87 4.42 12.27
CA VAL A 16 17.51 4.21 10.87
C VAL A 16 16.92 5.48 10.23
N LEU A 17 16.09 6.21 10.97
CA LEU A 17 15.54 7.49 10.52
C LEU A 17 16.10 8.60 11.44
N LYS A 18 16.58 9.69 10.83
CA LYS A 18 17.16 10.82 11.55
C LYS A 18 16.55 12.12 11.05
N ASP A 19 15.86 12.83 11.96
CA ASP A 19 15.27 14.15 11.75
C ASP A 19 14.50 14.29 10.43
N CYS A 20 13.77 13.21 10.04
CA CYS A 20 13.02 13.18 8.80
C CYS A 20 11.86 14.16 8.85
N THR A 21 11.94 15.22 8.03
CA THR A 21 10.90 16.25 7.92
C THR A 21 10.52 16.41 6.46
N SER A 22 9.24 16.20 6.14
CA SER A 22 8.70 16.30 4.78
C SER A 22 7.19 16.43 4.81
N SER A 23 6.59 16.68 3.66
CA SER A 23 5.12 16.65 3.51
C SER A 23 4.72 16.17 2.13
N VAL A 24 3.58 15.49 2.06
CA VAL A 24 2.92 15.05 0.83
C VAL A 24 1.54 15.69 0.78
N LYS A 25 1.23 16.39 -0.30
CA LYS A 25 -0.09 17.02 -0.52
C LYS A 25 -1.07 16.01 -1.09
N LYS A 26 -2.35 16.35 -1.08
CA LYS A 26 -3.37 15.54 -1.76
C LYS A 26 -3.13 15.57 -3.27
N GLY A 27 -3.21 14.40 -3.92
CA GLY A 27 -2.96 14.24 -5.35
C GLY A 27 -1.47 14.32 -5.74
N GLU A 28 -0.55 14.39 -4.78
CA GLU A 28 0.88 14.42 -5.06
C GLU A 28 1.48 13.01 -5.07
N VAL A 29 2.34 12.75 -6.04
CA VAL A 29 3.17 11.54 -6.10
C VAL A 29 4.57 11.88 -5.62
N VAL A 30 5.03 11.19 -4.59
CA VAL A 30 6.36 11.37 -4.01
C VAL A 30 7.15 10.07 -4.12
N VAL A 31 8.34 10.15 -4.68
CA VAL A 31 9.27 9.01 -4.79
C VAL A 31 10.40 9.19 -3.78
N ILE A 32 10.61 8.17 -2.94
CA ILE A 32 11.70 8.13 -1.97
C ILE A 32 12.85 7.31 -2.57
N CYS A 33 13.96 7.98 -2.88
CA CYS A 33 15.14 7.37 -3.46
C CYS A 33 16.28 7.27 -2.42
N GLY A 34 17.11 6.24 -2.56
CA GLY A 34 18.28 6.02 -1.71
C GLY A 34 18.79 4.58 -1.80
N PRO A 35 20.03 4.32 -1.31
CA PRO A 35 20.61 2.98 -1.35
C PRO A 35 19.79 1.96 -0.51
N SER A 36 20.06 0.66 -0.74
CA SER A 36 19.47 -0.38 0.09
C SER A 36 19.88 -0.18 1.56
N GLY A 37 18.94 -0.42 2.49
CA GLY A 37 19.16 -0.21 3.92
C GLY A 37 19.10 1.24 4.42
N SER A 38 18.82 2.23 3.55
CA SER A 38 18.73 3.64 3.97
C SER A 38 17.47 4.02 4.74
N GLY A 39 16.58 3.07 5.04
CA GLY A 39 15.37 3.31 5.83
C GLY A 39 14.10 3.65 5.03
N LYS A 40 14.09 3.54 3.69
CA LYS A 40 12.93 3.85 2.84
C LYS A 40 11.68 3.06 3.26
N SER A 41 11.79 1.74 3.31
CA SER A 41 10.70 0.85 3.74
C SER A 41 10.25 1.11 5.17
N THR A 42 11.20 1.43 6.06
CA THR A 42 10.91 1.80 7.45
C THR A 42 10.08 3.08 7.51
N LEU A 43 10.47 4.12 6.76
CA LEU A 43 9.74 5.39 6.71
C LEU A 43 8.30 5.19 6.21
N ILE A 44 8.12 4.43 5.11
CA ILE A 44 6.81 4.10 4.55
C ILE A 44 5.96 3.34 5.58
N LYS A 45 6.53 2.34 6.27
CA LYS A 45 5.82 1.56 7.30
C LYS A 45 5.48 2.36 8.55
N CYS A 46 6.21 3.45 8.83
CA CYS A 46 5.85 4.37 9.90
C CYS A 46 4.57 5.17 9.57
N VAL A 47 4.28 5.45 8.29
CA VAL A 47 3.09 6.23 7.87
C VAL A 47 1.78 5.53 8.24
N ASN A 48 1.72 4.20 8.12
CA ASN A 48 0.52 3.41 8.49
C ASN A 48 0.62 2.76 9.88
N GLY A 49 1.66 3.13 10.66
CA GLY A 49 1.88 2.62 12.01
C GLY A 49 2.23 1.13 12.07
N LEU A 50 2.68 0.50 10.97
CA LEU A 50 3.22 -0.86 11.00
C LEU A 50 4.56 -0.91 11.73
N GLU A 51 5.36 0.16 11.59
CA GLU A 51 6.58 0.37 12.36
C GLU A 51 6.40 1.55 13.31
N PRO A 52 6.62 1.40 14.63
CA PRO A 52 6.60 2.51 15.55
C PRO A 52 7.87 3.36 15.37
N PHE A 53 7.77 4.66 15.51
CA PHE A 53 8.89 5.59 15.64
C PHE A 53 8.98 6.11 17.07
N GLN A 54 10.16 6.58 17.50
CA GLN A 54 10.39 6.96 18.89
C GLN A 54 10.27 8.46 19.14
N GLU A 55 10.61 9.30 18.14
CA GLU A 55 10.55 10.75 18.28
C GLU A 55 9.96 11.40 17.03
N GLY A 56 9.49 12.61 17.18
CA GLY A 56 8.84 13.38 16.14
C GLY A 56 7.37 13.06 15.98
N GLU A 57 6.79 13.43 14.84
CA GLU A 57 5.38 13.24 14.55
C GLU A 57 5.17 12.85 13.08
N ILE A 58 4.26 11.90 12.87
CA ILE A 58 3.69 11.61 11.56
C ILE A 58 2.19 11.82 11.65
N SER A 59 1.63 12.60 10.74
CA SER A 59 0.18 12.75 10.63
C SER A 59 -0.31 12.44 9.22
N VAL A 60 -1.47 11.77 9.13
CA VAL A 60 -2.15 11.47 7.89
C VAL A 60 -3.55 12.04 7.98
N ASP A 61 -3.84 12.97 7.08
CA ASP A 61 -5.11 13.72 7.03
C ASP A 61 -5.52 14.34 8.37
N GLY A 62 -4.53 14.86 9.11
CA GLY A 62 -4.71 15.47 10.43
C GLY A 62 -4.74 14.48 11.61
N VAL A 63 -4.70 13.17 11.34
CA VAL A 63 -4.65 12.14 12.39
C VAL A 63 -3.18 11.82 12.70
N SER A 64 -2.76 12.00 13.95
CA SER A 64 -1.41 11.65 14.41
C SER A 64 -1.25 10.12 14.52
N VAL A 65 -0.27 9.57 13.81
CA VAL A 65 -0.04 8.10 13.77
C VAL A 65 0.49 7.58 15.10
N GLY A 66 1.33 8.38 15.79
CA GLY A 66 1.99 7.99 17.04
C GLY A 66 1.19 8.26 18.30
N ALA A 67 0.03 8.90 18.22
CA ALA A 67 -0.77 9.21 19.42
C ALA A 67 -1.40 7.94 20.02
N LYS A 68 -1.41 7.85 21.36
CA LYS A 68 -1.92 6.68 22.08
C LYS A 68 -3.41 6.40 21.85
N GLU A 69 -4.17 7.46 21.62
CA GLU A 69 -5.62 7.45 21.33
C GLU A 69 -5.94 7.11 19.88
N THR A 70 -4.96 7.05 18.99
CA THR A 70 -5.18 6.79 17.57
C THR A 70 -5.66 5.35 17.34
N ASN A 71 -6.81 5.23 16.70
CA ASN A 71 -7.33 3.95 16.24
C ASN A 71 -6.57 3.50 14.98
N LEU A 72 -5.44 2.80 15.18
CA LEU A 72 -4.60 2.32 14.07
C LEU A 72 -5.33 1.42 13.07
N PRO A 73 -6.22 0.47 13.47
CA PRO A 73 -7.05 -0.28 12.51
C PRO A 73 -7.86 0.64 11.58
N LYS A 74 -8.50 1.68 12.13
CA LYS A 74 -9.25 2.65 11.33
C LYS A 74 -8.34 3.47 10.41
N LEU A 75 -7.18 3.91 10.89
CA LEU A 75 -6.21 4.62 10.07
C LEU A 75 -5.71 3.74 8.91
N ARG A 76 -5.37 2.48 9.19
CA ARG A 76 -4.89 1.51 8.18
C ARG A 76 -5.94 1.18 7.14
N SER A 77 -7.22 1.20 7.48
CA SER A 77 -8.28 0.98 6.48
C SER A 77 -8.39 2.11 5.47
N GLN A 78 -7.83 3.28 5.77
CA GLN A 78 -7.81 4.45 4.90
C GLN A 78 -6.50 4.61 4.11
N ILE A 79 -5.51 3.73 4.34
CA ILE A 79 -4.20 3.80 3.70
C ILE A 79 -3.94 2.47 3.01
N GLY A 80 -3.95 2.46 1.68
CA GLY A 80 -3.55 1.29 0.92
C GLY A 80 -2.04 1.07 1.00
N MET A 81 -1.61 -0.19 1.11
CA MET A 81 -0.20 -0.54 1.09
C MET A 81 0.06 -1.72 0.17
N VAL A 82 1.04 -1.54 -0.70
CA VAL A 82 1.55 -2.56 -1.62
C VAL A 82 2.97 -2.91 -1.18
N PHE A 83 3.18 -4.18 -0.87
CA PHE A 83 4.45 -4.71 -0.37
C PHE A 83 5.30 -5.27 -1.50
N GLN A 84 6.59 -5.38 -1.26
CA GLN A 84 7.58 -5.96 -2.17
C GLN A 84 7.22 -7.40 -2.58
N ASN A 85 6.73 -8.23 -1.65
CA ASN A 85 6.41 -9.64 -1.85
C ASN A 85 4.92 -9.91 -2.06
N PHE A 86 4.16 -8.92 -2.58
CA PHE A 86 2.73 -8.99 -2.91
C PHE A 86 1.80 -9.23 -1.70
N GLU A 87 2.17 -10.09 -0.76
CA GLU A 87 1.44 -10.47 0.46
C GLU A 87 -0.03 -10.87 0.17
N LEU A 88 -0.25 -11.62 -0.91
CA LEU A 88 -1.55 -12.20 -1.21
C LEU A 88 -1.84 -13.42 -0.33
N PHE A 89 -3.10 -13.62 0.03
CA PHE A 89 -3.55 -14.82 0.71
C PHE A 89 -3.50 -16.02 -0.25
N PRO A 90 -2.58 -17.00 -0.04
CA PRO A 90 -2.33 -18.04 -1.03
C PRO A 90 -3.50 -19.02 -1.22
N HIS A 91 -4.38 -19.13 -0.22
CA HIS A 91 -5.57 -19.99 -0.20
C HIS A 91 -6.84 -19.28 -0.73
N LYS A 92 -6.70 -18.06 -1.25
CA LYS A 92 -7.78 -17.26 -1.82
C LYS A 92 -7.48 -16.91 -3.26
N THR A 93 -8.53 -16.85 -4.08
CA THR A 93 -8.42 -16.37 -5.46
C THR A 93 -8.07 -14.88 -5.52
N ALA A 94 -7.75 -14.36 -6.70
CA ALA A 94 -7.52 -12.93 -6.91
C ALA A 94 -8.75 -12.11 -6.49
N MET A 95 -9.95 -12.51 -6.91
CA MET A 95 -11.22 -11.90 -6.53
C MET A 95 -11.40 -11.88 -5.01
N GLU A 96 -11.25 -13.02 -4.35
CA GLU A 96 -11.39 -13.13 -2.90
C GLU A 96 -10.35 -12.32 -2.11
N ASN A 97 -9.12 -12.19 -2.64
CA ASN A 97 -8.08 -11.33 -2.06
C ASN A 97 -8.53 -9.86 -2.05
N ILE A 98 -9.19 -9.40 -3.12
CA ILE A 98 -9.66 -8.02 -3.25
C ILE A 98 -10.93 -7.79 -2.43
N CYS A 99 -11.84 -8.76 -2.35
CA CYS A 99 -13.12 -8.63 -1.65
C CYS A 99 -12.99 -8.68 -0.13
N LEU A 100 -12.03 -9.44 0.41
CA LEU A 100 -11.96 -9.77 1.83
C LEU A 100 -12.04 -8.55 2.75
N ALA A 101 -11.21 -7.55 2.53
CA ALA A 101 -11.16 -6.36 3.37
C ALA A 101 -12.41 -5.47 3.17
N GLN A 102 -12.95 -5.40 1.97
CA GLN A 102 -14.19 -4.67 1.68
C GLN A 102 -15.35 -5.20 2.53
N ILE A 103 -15.49 -6.53 2.61
CA ILE A 103 -16.56 -7.19 3.36
C ILE A 103 -16.29 -7.08 4.88
N LYS A 104 -15.09 -7.44 5.33
CA LYS A 104 -14.76 -7.57 6.76
C LYS A 104 -14.53 -6.26 7.48
N VAL A 105 -14.05 -5.22 6.77
CA VAL A 105 -13.64 -3.94 7.37
C VAL A 105 -14.61 -2.82 6.99
N LEU A 106 -15.00 -2.72 5.71
CA LEU A 106 -15.93 -1.69 5.25
C LEU A 106 -17.41 -2.10 5.39
N GLY A 107 -17.70 -3.39 5.63
CA GLY A 107 -19.07 -3.89 5.78
C GLY A 107 -19.85 -3.94 4.47
N ARG A 108 -19.17 -3.91 3.31
CA ARG A 108 -19.84 -4.06 2.00
C ARG A 108 -20.47 -5.45 1.89
N THR A 109 -21.56 -5.52 1.18
CA THR A 109 -22.16 -6.80 0.78
C THR A 109 -21.24 -7.57 -0.17
N GLU A 110 -21.44 -8.86 -0.33
CA GLU A 110 -20.66 -9.67 -1.27
C GLU A 110 -20.81 -9.17 -2.71
N ASP A 111 -22.01 -8.76 -3.11
CA ASP A 111 -22.29 -8.26 -4.45
C ASP A 111 -21.57 -6.93 -4.72
N GLU A 112 -21.63 -5.99 -3.77
CA GLU A 112 -20.88 -4.71 -3.86
C GLU A 112 -19.38 -4.95 -3.94
N ALA A 113 -18.84 -5.84 -3.10
CA ALA A 113 -17.43 -6.17 -3.07
C ALA A 113 -16.98 -6.85 -4.38
N ASN A 114 -17.75 -7.78 -4.92
CA ASN A 114 -17.47 -8.48 -6.17
C ASN A 114 -17.50 -7.50 -7.36
N THR A 115 -18.52 -6.64 -7.43
CA THR A 115 -18.62 -5.62 -8.48
C THR A 115 -17.39 -4.71 -8.46
N ARG A 116 -17.04 -4.17 -7.29
CA ARG A 116 -15.86 -3.31 -7.14
C ARG A 116 -14.56 -4.04 -7.45
N ALA A 117 -14.44 -5.29 -7.03
CA ALA A 117 -13.25 -6.10 -7.30
C ALA A 117 -13.10 -6.40 -8.79
N GLN A 118 -14.19 -6.67 -9.51
CA GLN A 118 -14.15 -6.87 -10.97
C GLN A 118 -13.72 -5.60 -11.71
N GLU A 119 -14.29 -4.45 -11.37
CA GLU A 119 -13.86 -3.15 -11.93
C GLU A 119 -12.36 -2.91 -11.76
N LEU A 120 -11.82 -3.24 -10.58
CA LEU A 120 -10.40 -3.05 -10.28
C LEU A 120 -9.52 -4.08 -11.00
N LEU A 121 -9.97 -5.34 -11.13
CA LEU A 121 -9.28 -6.34 -11.94
C LEU A 121 -9.23 -5.93 -13.41
N ASP A 122 -10.32 -5.41 -13.96
CA ASP A 122 -10.37 -4.89 -15.32
C ASP A 122 -9.39 -3.72 -15.50
N ARG A 123 -9.38 -2.79 -14.55
CA ARG A 123 -8.49 -1.62 -14.54
C ARG A 123 -7.00 -1.99 -14.52
N VAL A 124 -6.63 -3.07 -13.83
CA VAL A 124 -5.23 -3.56 -13.82
C VAL A 124 -4.94 -4.60 -14.92
N GLY A 125 -5.86 -4.79 -15.90
CA GLY A 125 -5.70 -5.70 -17.02
C GLY A 125 -5.78 -7.19 -16.64
N LEU A 126 -6.53 -7.53 -15.59
CA LEU A 126 -6.67 -8.90 -15.06
C LEU A 126 -8.14 -9.35 -14.94
N GLY A 127 -9.06 -8.81 -15.73
CA GLY A 127 -10.50 -9.09 -15.63
C GLY A 127 -10.86 -10.57 -15.68
N GLU A 128 -10.14 -11.36 -16.50
CA GLU A 128 -10.39 -12.80 -16.63
C GLU A 128 -9.68 -13.66 -15.57
N TYR A 129 -8.85 -13.05 -14.71
CA TYR A 129 -8.02 -13.75 -13.73
C TYR A 129 -8.63 -13.83 -12.33
N GLY A 130 -9.84 -13.32 -12.12
CA GLY A 130 -10.49 -13.26 -10.82
C GLY A 130 -10.55 -14.59 -10.06
N ASN A 131 -10.72 -15.70 -10.78
CA ASN A 131 -10.80 -17.05 -10.22
C ASN A 131 -9.43 -17.75 -10.05
N LYS A 132 -8.31 -17.09 -10.38
CA LYS A 132 -6.98 -17.67 -10.24
C LYS A 132 -6.44 -17.49 -8.83
N TYR A 133 -5.75 -18.52 -8.33
CA TYR A 133 -4.99 -18.46 -7.08
C TYR A 133 -3.62 -17.78 -7.32
N PRO A 134 -2.99 -17.19 -6.30
CA PRO A 134 -1.66 -16.57 -6.45
C PRO A 134 -0.62 -17.48 -7.11
N SER A 135 -0.63 -18.79 -6.81
CA SER A 135 0.28 -19.78 -7.42
C SER A 135 0.09 -19.98 -8.93
N GLN A 136 -1.01 -19.50 -9.50
CA GLN A 136 -1.35 -19.57 -10.92
C GLN A 136 -1.09 -18.25 -11.67
N LEU A 137 -0.58 -17.24 -10.95
CA LEU A 137 -0.31 -15.91 -11.46
C LEU A 137 1.19 -15.65 -11.54
N SER A 138 1.63 -14.93 -12.59
CA SER A 138 3.00 -14.42 -12.64
C SER A 138 3.25 -13.39 -11.54
N GLY A 139 4.51 -13.07 -11.24
CA GLY A 139 4.87 -12.05 -10.26
C GLY A 139 4.22 -10.69 -10.54
N GLY A 140 4.28 -10.23 -11.80
CA GLY A 140 3.63 -8.99 -12.23
C GLY A 140 2.10 -9.03 -12.09
N GLN A 141 1.46 -10.17 -12.37
CA GLN A 141 0.03 -10.36 -12.14
C GLN A 141 -0.32 -10.32 -10.64
N GLN A 142 0.47 -10.99 -9.81
CA GLN A 142 0.28 -10.95 -8.35
C GLN A 142 0.41 -9.51 -7.81
N GLN A 143 1.39 -8.75 -8.29
CA GLN A 143 1.57 -7.36 -7.90
C GLN A 143 0.38 -6.48 -8.31
N ARG A 144 -0.14 -6.67 -9.52
CA ARG A 144 -1.34 -5.94 -9.98
C ARG A 144 -2.59 -6.31 -9.17
N VAL A 145 -2.74 -7.56 -8.75
CA VAL A 145 -3.79 -7.96 -7.78
C VAL A 145 -3.58 -7.29 -6.43
N ALA A 146 -2.33 -7.18 -5.92
CA ALA A 146 -2.04 -6.49 -4.67
C ALA A 146 -2.36 -4.98 -4.75
N ILE A 147 -2.11 -4.35 -5.89
CA ILE A 147 -2.51 -2.96 -6.15
C ILE A 147 -4.04 -2.84 -6.14
N ALA A 148 -4.75 -3.68 -6.88
CA ALA A 148 -6.22 -3.69 -6.91
C ALA A 148 -6.82 -3.90 -5.51
N ARG A 149 -6.24 -4.80 -4.71
CA ARG A 149 -6.63 -5.03 -3.31
C ARG A 149 -6.48 -3.77 -2.45
N GLY A 150 -5.38 -3.04 -2.62
CA GLY A 150 -5.16 -1.77 -1.91
C GLY A 150 -6.19 -0.71 -2.29
N LEU A 151 -6.50 -0.58 -3.58
CA LEU A 151 -7.48 0.37 -4.12
C LEU A 151 -8.92 0.07 -3.72
N ALA A 152 -9.24 -1.21 -3.49
CA ALA A 152 -10.59 -1.65 -3.16
C ALA A 152 -11.12 -1.08 -1.83
N MET A 153 -10.22 -0.58 -0.98
CA MET A 153 -10.56 0.08 0.27
C MET A 153 -10.90 1.57 0.11
N ASP A 154 -10.86 2.11 -1.12
CA ASP A 154 -11.01 3.54 -1.43
C ASP A 154 -10.10 4.42 -0.56
N PRO A 155 -8.79 4.15 -0.56
CA PRO A 155 -7.85 4.77 0.36
C PRO A 155 -7.60 6.24 0.03
N ILE A 156 -7.32 7.05 1.05
CA ILE A 156 -6.89 8.45 0.89
C ILE A 156 -5.44 8.58 0.43
N ALA A 157 -4.64 7.52 0.63
CA ALA A 157 -3.26 7.42 0.17
C ALA A 157 -2.89 5.97 -0.16
N MET A 158 -2.03 5.80 -1.18
CA MET A 158 -1.40 4.53 -1.51
C MET A 158 0.09 4.59 -1.19
N LEU A 159 0.58 3.61 -0.46
CA LEU A 159 2.00 3.42 -0.14
C LEU A 159 2.53 2.24 -0.93
N PHE A 160 3.69 2.43 -1.56
CA PHE A 160 4.35 1.39 -2.35
C PHE A 160 5.76 1.15 -1.80
N ASP A 161 6.02 -0.05 -1.27
CA ASP A 161 7.31 -0.45 -0.74
C ASP A 161 8.03 -1.34 -1.77
N GLU A 162 8.89 -0.73 -2.58
CA GLU A 162 9.69 -1.38 -3.64
C GLU A 162 8.84 -2.31 -4.55
N PRO A 163 7.75 -1.82 -5.17
CA PRO A 163 6.71 -2.66 -5.80
C PRO A 163 7.20 -3.45 -7.03
N THR A 164 8.38 -3.17 -7.53
CA THR A 164 8.95 -3.83 -8.73
C THR A 164 10.19 -4.67 -8.43
N SER A 165 10.74 -4.63 -7.21
CA SER A 165 12.03 -5.26 -6.90
C SER A 165 12.00 -6.80 -6.89
N ALA A 166 10.81 -7.40 -6.73
CA ALA A 166 10.62 -8.86 -6.78
C ALA A 166 10.15 -9.35 -8.16
N LEU A 167 10.20 -8.48 -9.20
CA LEU A 167 9.70 -8.78 -10.54
C LEU A 167 10.83 -9.00 -11.53
N ASP A 168 10.58 -9.89 -12.50
CA ASP A 168 11.43 -10.01 -13.67
C ASP A 168 11.34 -8.73 -14.52
N PRO A 169 12.43 -8.32 -15.21
CA PRO A 169 12.50 -7.07 -15.97
C PRO A 169 11.35 -6.89 -16.98
N GLU A 170 10.87 -7.97 -17.57
CA GLU A 170 9.79 -7.96 -18.56
C GLU A 170 8.43 -7.57 -17.94
N MET A 171 8.25 -7.81 -16.64
CA MET A 171 6.98 -7.54 -15.92
C MET A 171 6.94 -6.16 -15.25
N ILE A 172 8.09 -5.49 -15.15
CA ILE A 172 8.20 -4.19 -14.46
C ILE A 172 7.32 -3.14 -15.14
N ASN A 173 7.37 -3.07 -16.47
CA ASN A 173 6.64 -2.05 -17.22
C ASN A 173 5.13 -2.13 -17.01
N GLU A 174 4.54 -3.34 -16.98
CA GLU A 174 3.12 -3.54 -16.75
C GLU A 174 2.65 -2.99 -15.39
N VAL A 175 3.49 -3.12 -14.36
CA VAL A 175 3.20 -2.60 -13.03
C VAL A 175 3.40 -1.08 -12.98
N LEU A 176 4.44 -0.56 -13.63
CA LEU A 176 4.69 0.89 -13.70
C LEU A 176 3.60 1.62 -14.48
N ASP A 177 3.07 1.04 -15.57
CA ASP A 177 1.97 1.61 -16.34
C ASP A 177 0.71 1.77 -15.47
N VAL A 178 0.35 0.74 -14.69
CA VAL A 178 -0.75 0.82 -13.74
C VAL A 178 -0.50 1.91 -12.68
N MET A 179 0.72 2.01 -12.14
CA MET A 179 1.07 3.05 -11.17
C MET A 179 1.00 4.45 -11.78
N ALA A 180 1.45 4.63 -13.01
CA ALA A 180 1.39 5.90 -13.73
C ALA A 180 -0.07 6.33 -14.00
N GLU A 181 -0.93 5.38 -14.39
CA GLU A 181 -2.37 5.64 -14.57
C GLU A 181 -3.01 6.08 -13.24
N LEU A 182 -2.70 5.40 -12.14
CA LEU A 182 -3.19 5.77 -10.81
C LEU A 182 -2.74 7.17 -10.41
N ALA A 183 -1.49 7.52 -10.67
CA ALA A 183 -0.92 8.84 -10.38
C ALA A 183 -1.61 9.97 -11.14
N THR A 184 -2.13 9.70 -12.35
CA THR A 184 -2.81 10.69 -13.21
C THR A 184 -4.32 10.77 -12.99
N SER A 185 -4.93 9.69 -12.50
CA SER A 185 -6.39 9.63 -12.25
C SER A 185 -6.82 10.19 -10.88
N GLY A 186 -5.89 10.57 -10.03
CA GLY A 186 -6.14 11.25 -8.75
C GLY A 186 -6.45 10.32 -7.61
#